data_9cb6decbda495ab14b7f25df8d1b77b6
#
_entry.id   9cb6decbda495ab14b7f25df8d1b77b6
#
_cell.length_a   1.000
_cell.length_b   1.000
_cell.length_c   1.000
_cell.angle_alpha   90.00
_cell.angle_beta   90.00
_cell.angle_gamma   90.00
#
_symmetry.space_group_name_H-M   'P 1'
#
loop_
_entity.id
_entity.type
_entity.pdbx_description
1 polymer ?
#
loop_
_entity_poly.entity_id
_entity_poly.type
_entity_poly.pdbx_seq_one_letter_code
_entity_poly.pdbx_strand_id
1 'polypeptide(L)'
;MSFYNSYLSQFKTPFGAVKSGEEMVFQLRIPKNIGCTEPRLCIAKAGEQPQHLPFARNGETETDALFLLRCPAPAPGTYFYYFDLWVNFTKIFRDENNEGVLGWEDGAKWQLTVYDPAFTTPAPLRGGVMYQIFPDRFAEGHKNKLMPFADRFARPDKNGEPFFWPNEQKDGLLNMDYYGGDFLGIQQKLPYLAGPVSYTHLQSTPCRAWQ
;
A
#
# COMPACT_ATOMS: atom_id res chain seq x y z
N MET A 1 9.89 -6.00 -22.62
CA MET A 1 8.84 -5.00 -22.93
C MET A 1 7.59 -5.40 -22.19
N SER A 2 6.98 -4.50 -21.39
CA SER A 2 5.88 -4.85 -20.48
C SER A 2 4.56 -4.98 -21.21
N PHE A 3 3.77 -6.01 -20.89
CA PHE A 3 2.38 -6.15 -21.34
C PHE A 3 1.49 -5.10 -20.69
N TYR A 4 1.77 -4.80 -19.42
CA TYR A 4 1.00 -3.92 -18.55
C TYR A 4 1.80 -3.60 -17.28
N ASN A 5 1.68 -2.36 -16.80
CA ASN A 5 2.19 -1.95 -15.50
C ASN A 5 1.29 -0.85 -14.93
N SER A 6 0.63 -1.11 -13.80
CA SER A 6 -0.33 -0.18 -13.21
C SER A 6 0.28 1.11 -12.65
N TYR A 7 1.61 1.18 -12.51
CA TYR A 7 2.31 2.39 -12.09
C TYR A 7 2.54 3.38 -13.23
N LEU A 8 2.40 2.94 -14.47
CA LEU A 8 2.61 3.77 -15.65
C LEU A 8 1.28 4.26 -16.20
N SER A 9 1.12 5.60 -16.30
CA SER A 9 -0.11 6.24 -16.78
C SER A 9 -0.51 5.83 -18.21
N GLN A 10 0.45 5.39 -19.01
CA GLN A 10 0.18 4.84 -20.34
C GLN A 10 -0.63 3.53 -20.30
N PHE A 11 -0.59 2.79 -19.19
CA PHE A 11 -1.33 1.52 -19.06
C PHE A 11 -2.58 1.65 -18.20
N LYS A 12 -2.58 2.54 -17.18
CA LYS A 12 -3.73 2.74 -16.30
C LYS A 12 -3.90 4.20 -15.89
N THR A 13 -5.09 4.72 -16.08
CA THR A 13 -5.49 6.05 -15.59
C THR A 13 -6.91 5.97 -15.00
N PRO A 14 -7.20 6.60 -13.84
CA PRO A 14 -6.27 7.30 -12.96
C PRO A 14 -5.29 6.36 -12.24
N PHE A 15 -4.19 6.93 -11.76
CA PHE A 15 -3.24 6.21 -10.92
C PHE A 15 -3.81 5.99 -9.50
N GLY A 16 -3.48 4.85 -8.88
CA GLY A 16 -3.85 4.55 -7.50
C GLY A 16 -5.34 4.27 -7.30
N ALA A 17 -5.89 4.76 -6.18
CA ALA A 17 -7.30 4.63 -5.85
C ALA A 17 -8.16 5.54 -6.72
N VAL A 18 -9.39 5.09 -7.04
CA VAL A 18 -10.32 5.79 -7.92
C VAL A 18 -11.65 6.06 -7.23
N LYS A 19 -12.35 7.10 -7.65
CA LYS A 19 -13.72 7.34 -7.18
C LYS A 19 -14.70 6.38 -7.85
N SER A 20 -15.70 5.91 -7.09
CA SER A 20 -16.81 5.18 -7.69
C SER A 20 -17.48 6.00 -8.81
N GLY A 21 -17.67 5.36 -9.96
CA GLY A 21 -18.23 6.00 -11.15
C GLY A 21 -17.26 6.81 -12.00
N GLU A 22 -16.02 7.05 -11.54
CA GLU A 22 -14.99 7.71 -12.34
C GLU A 22 -14.55 6.84 -13.52
N GLU A 23 -14.30 7.46 -14.69
CA GLU A 23 -13.79 6.71 -15.84
C GLU A 23 -12.39 6.18 -15.57
N MET A 24 -12.22 4.88 -15.72
CA MET A 24 -10.93 4.20 -15.74
C MET A 24 -10.54 3.86 -17.17
N VAL A 25 -9.28 4.04 -17.49
CA VAL A 25 -8.70 3.65 -18.77
C VAL A 25 -7.62 2.61 -18.51
N PHE A 26 -7.74 1.47 -19.18
CA PHE A 26 -6.72 0.42 -19.19
C PHE A 26 -6.19 0.25 -20.60
N GLN A 27 -4.88 0.09 -20.74
CA GLN A 27 -4.23 -0.24 -22.01
C GLN A 27 -3.40 -1.51 -21.85
N LEU A 28 -3.44 -2.36 -22.86
CA LEU A 28 -2.60 -3.54 -22.97
C LEU A 28 -1.77 -3.46 -24.25
N ARG A 29 -0.55 -3.96 -24.14
CA ARG A 29 0.35 -4.15 -25.27
C ARG A 29 0.69 -5.63 -25.38
N ILE A 30 0.21 -6.28 -26.43
CA ILE A 30 0.28 -7.73 -26.58
C ILE A 30 1.03 -8.06 -27.89
N PRO A 31 2.12 -8.84 -27.82
CA PRO A 31 2.83 -9.29 -29.04
C PRO A 31 1.89 -10.01 -30.00
N LYS A 32 2.01 -9.69 -31.29
CA LYS A 32 1.14 -10.24 -32.35
C LYS A 32 1.24 -11.76 -32.47
N ASN A 33 2.40 -12.33 -32.16
CA ASN A 33 2.64 -13.77 -32.18
C ASN A 33 1.82 -14.57 -31.16
N ILE A 34 1.26 -13.91 -30.14
CA ILE A 34 0.34 -14.55 -29.17
C ILE A 34 -1.02 -14.85 -29.84
N GLY A 35 -1.39 -14.11 -30.89
CA GLY A 35 -2.68 -14.31 -31.58
C GLY A 35 -3.91 -13.83 -30.80
N CYS A 36 -3.72 -12.97 -29.79
CA CYS A 36 -4.82 -12.43 -29.01
C CYS A 36 -5.63 -11.41 -29.83
N THR A 37 -6.93 -11.60 -29.90
CA THR A 37 -7.86 -10.70 -30.62
C THR A 37 -8.83 -9.98 -29.69
N GLU A 38 -9.15 -10.55 -28.54
CA GLU A 38 -10.17 -10.05 -27.62
C GLU A 38 -9.75 -10.25 -26.15
N PRO A 39 -8.71 -9.53 -25.67
CA PRO A 39 -8.35 -9.62 -24.26
C PRO A 39 -9.45 -9.03 -23.37
N ARG A 40 -9.55 -9.53 -22.14
CA ARG A 40 -10.55 -9.11 -21.16
C ARG A 40 -9.90 -8.72 -19.84
N LEU A 41 -10.41 -7.65 -19.23
CA LEU A 41 -10.17 -7.35 -17.83
C LEU A 41 -11.07 -8.25 -16.99
N CYS A 42 -10.49 -9.08 -16.15
CA CYS A 42 -11.18 -9.88 -15.15
C CYS A 42 -11.05 -9.16 -13.80
N ILE A 43 -12.13 -8.57 -13.31
CA ILE A 43 -12.15 -7.78 -12.08
C ILE A 43 -13.20 -8.30 -11.12
N ALA A 44 -12.83 -8.51 -9.87
CA ALA A 44 -13.72 -8.97 -8.81
C ALA A 44 -13.54 -8.15 -7.54
N LYS A 45 -14.62 -7.87 -6.83
CA LYS A 45 -14.54 -7.45 -5.44
C LYS A 45 -13.99 -8.62 -4.60
N ALA A 46 -13.28 -8.31 -3.52
CA ALA A 46 -12.72 -9.33 -2.65
C ALA A 46 -13.80 -10.34 -2.21
N GLY A 47 -13.60 -11.62 -2.52
CA GLY A 47 -14.53 -12.71 -2.22
C GLY A 47 -15.66 -12.95 -3.24
N GLU A 48 -15.74 -12.17 -4.32
CA GLU A 48 -16.76 -12.32 -5.37
C GLU A 48 -16.20 -12.94 -6.66
N GLN A 49 -17.09 -13.36 -7.54
CA GLN A 49 -16.73 -13.85 -8.88
C GLN A 49 -16.34 -12.68 -9.80
N PRO A 50 -15.36 -12.87 -10.70
CA PRO A 50 -14.91 -11.83 -11.59
C PRO A 50 -15.94 -11.48 -12.68
N GLN A 51 -16.08 -10.19 -12.94
CA GLN A 51 -16.68 -9.68 -14.15
C GLN A 51 -15.62 -9.65 -15.26
N HIS A 52 -16.03 -9.87 -16.50
CA HIS A 52 -15.16 -9.91 -17.67
C HIS A 52 -15.52 -8.75 -18.61
N LEU A 53 -14.63 -7.78 -18.73
CA LEU A 53 -14.84 -6.59 -19.56
C LEU A 53 -13.90 -6.66 -20.78
N PRO A 54 -14.44 -6.69 -22.01
CA PRO A 54 -13.63 -6.81 -23.22
C PRO A 54 -12.89 -5.50 -23.54
N PHE A 55 -11.68 -5.64 -24.05
CA PHE A 55 -10.92 -4.54 -24.63
C PHE A 55 -11.27 -4.36 -26.12
N ALA A 56 -11.28 -3.12 -26.56
CA ALA A 56 -11.30 -2.79 -27.98
C ALA A 56 -9.87 -2.70 -28.54
N ARG A 57 -9.68 -3.11 -29.80
CA ARG A 57 -8.41 -2.89 -30.48
C ARG A 57 -8.20 -1.39 -30.71
N ASN A 58 -7.04 -0.89 -30.33
CA ASN A 58 -6.68 0.54 -30.37
C ASN A 58 -5.37 0.78 -31.15
N GLY A 59 -5.19 0.05 -32.24
CA GLY A 59 -4.02 0.19 -33.09
C GLY A 59 -3.00 -0.95 -32.93
N GLU A 60 -1.83 -0.72 -33.49
CA GLU A 60 -0.73 -1.68 -33.47
C GLU A 60 0.61 -1.01 -33.70
N THR A 61 1.67 -1.68 -33.31
CA THR A 61 3.07 -1.41 -33.71
C THR A 61 3.52 -2.48 -34.69
N GLU A 62 4.79 -2.47 -35.09
CA GLU A 62 5.38 -3.51 -35.91
C GLU A 62 5.24 -4.90 -35.25
N THR A 63 5.46 -4.99 -33.95
CA THR A 63 5.50 -6.25 -33.19
C THR A 63 4.27 -6.52 -32.35
N ASP A 64 3.51 -5.48 -31.93
CA ASP A 64 2.49 -5.60 -30.92
C ASP A 64 1.13 -5.08 -31.39
N ALA A 65 0.07 -5.69 -30.87
CA ALA A 65 -1.28 -5.21 -30.91
C ALA A 65 -1.55 -4.37 -29.65
N LEU A 66 -2.22 -3.23 -29.82
CA LEU A 66 -2.60 -2.32 -28.73
C LEU A 66 -4.09 -2.45 -28.47
N PHE A 67 -4.46 -2.54 -27.19
CA PHE A 67 -5.84 -2.67 -26.77
C PHE A 67 -6.17 -1.63 -25.71
N LEU A 68 -7.41 -1.13 -25.75
CA LEU A 68 -7.92 -0.09 -24.85
C LEU A 68 -9.24 -0.53 -24.26
N LEU A 69 -9.41 -0.33 -22.96
CA LEU A 69 -10.69 -0.44 -22.26
C LEU A 69 -10.95 0.86 -21.51
N ARG A 70 -12.16 1.41 -21.70
CA ARG A 70 -12.71 2.49 -20.87
C ARG A 70 -13.91 1.95 -20.14
N CYS A 71 -13.93 2.09 -18.83
CA CYS A 71 -15.06 1.65 -18.02
C CYS A 71 -15.20 2.52 -16.76
N PRO A 72 -16.42 2.67 -16.22
CA PRO A 72 -16.61 3.35 -14.95
C PRO A 72 -16.05 2.48 -13.81
N ALA A 73 -15.49 3.13 -12.80
CA ALA A 73 -15.10 2.46 -11.57
C ALA A 73 -16.35 1.89 -10.87
N PRO A 74 -16.30 0.65 -10.36
CA PRO A 74 -17.43 0.02 -9.70
C PRO A 74 -17.80 0.70 -8.36
N ALA A 75 -18.72 0.09 -7.61
CA ALA A 75 -19.09 0.55 -6.25
C ALA A 75 -17.89 0.56 -5.30
N PRO A 76 -17.92 1.36 -4.22
CA PRO A 76 -16.81 1.43 -3.26
C PRO A 76 -16.43 0.05 -2.71
N GLY A 77 -15.12 -0.20 -2.63
CA GLY A 77 -14.57 -1.47 -2.14
C GLY A 77 -13.15 -1.73 -2.62
N THR A 78 -12.64 -2.88 -2.21
CA THR A 78 -11.35 -3.41 -2.67
C THR A 78 -11.59 -4.46 -3.74
N TYR A 79 -11.00 -4.28 -4.88
CA TYR A 79 -11.10 -5.16 -6.04
C TYR A 79 -9.73 -5.74 -6.37
N PHE A 80 -9.75 -6.92 -6.99
CA PHE A 80 -8.57 -7.55 -7.57
C PHE A 80 -8.81 -7.82 -9.03
N TYR A 81 -7.80 -7.60 -9.87
CA TYR A 81 -7.94 -7.79 -11.30
C TYR A 81 -6.70 -8.41 -11.93
N TYR A 82 -6.92 -9.07 -13.05
CA TYR A 82 -5.94 -9.64 -13.97
C TYR A 82 -6.50 -9.57 -15.38
N PHE A 83 -5.76 -9.99 -16.38
CA PHE A 83 -6.25 -10.01 -17.75
C PHE A 83 -6.28 -11.43 -18.31
N ASP A 84 -7.34 -11.76 -19.03
CA ASP A 84 -7.48 -13.00 -19.77
C ASP A 84 -7.32 -12.69 -21.27
N LEU A 85 -6.38 -13.36 -21.93
CA LEU A 85 -6.12 -13.16 -23.34
C LEU A 85 -7.07 -13.95 -24.24
N TRP A 86 -7.88 -14.85 -23.64
CA TRP A 86 -8.81 -15.71 -24.35
C TRP A 86 -8.15 -16.58 -25.44
N VAL A 87 -6.85 -16.84 -25.30
CA VAL A 87 -6.03 -17.67 -26.20
C VAL A 87 -5.31 -18.71 -25.36
N ASN A 88 -5.55 -19.99 -25.61
CA ASN A 88 -4.87 -21.13 -24.96
C ASN A 88 -4.82 -21.01 -23.44
N PHE A 89 -5.89 -20.53 -22.80
CA PHE A 89 -5.97 -20.28 -21.36
C PHE A 89 -4.92 -19.31 -20.79
N THR A 90 -4.29 -18.54 -21.67
CA THR A 90 -3.22 -17.61 -21.28
C THR A 90 -3.81 -16.37 -20.62
N LYS A 91 -3.24 -16.00 -19.48
CA LYS A 91 -3.59 -14.83 -18.68
C LYS A 91 -2.39 -13.96 -18.45
N ILE A 92 -2.62 -12.71 -18.02
CA ILE A 92 -1.56 -11.80 -17.55
C ILE A 92 -1.80 -11.56 -16.07
N PHE A 93 -0.83 -11.91 -15.26
CA PHE A 93 -0.79 -11.69 -13.82
C PHE A 93 0.30 -10.70 -13.45
N ARG A 94 0.26 -10.19 -12.23
CA ARG A 94 1.23 -9.27 -11.67
C ARG A 94 2.44 -10.05 -11.13
N ASP A 95 3.64 -9.62 -11.48
CA ASP A 95 4.87 -10.05 -10.80
C ASP A 95 5.20 -9.16 -9.57
N GLU A 96 6.33 -9.41 -8.93
CA GLU A 96 6.81 -8.65 -7.78
C GLU A 96 7.17 -7.19 -8.10
N ASN A 97 7.52 -6.90 -9.36
CA ASN A 97 7.85 -5.57 -9.86
C ASN A 97 6.64 -4.80 -10.41
N ASN A 98 5.42 -5.34 -10.21
CA ASN A 98 4.16 -4.81 -10.74
C ASN A 98 4.04 -4.89 -12.27
N GLU A 99 4.91 -5.69 -12.93
CA GLU A 99 4.86 -5.95 -14.36
C GLU A 99 3.89 -7.08 -14.68
N GLY A 100 3.27 -6.99 -15.86
CA GLY A 100 2.41 -8.05 -16.37
C GLY A 100 3.25 -9.21 -16.92
N VAL A 101 3.01 -10.40 -16.41
CA VAL A 101 3.66 -11.64 -16.87
C VAL A 101 2.61 -12.66 -17.31
N LEU A 102 2.94 -13.45 -18.32
CA LEU A 102 2.05 -14.51 -18.81
C LEU A 102 2.01 -15.67 -17.81
N GLY A 103 0.80 -16.22 -17.63
CA GLY A 103 0.56 -17.40 -16.81
C GLY A 103 -0.66 -18.19 -17.29
N TRP A 104 -0.74 -19.46 -16.91
CA TRP A 104 -1.84 -20.39 -17.29
C TRP A 104 -2.66 -20.81 -16.08
N GLU A 105 -2.10 -20.71 -14.89
CA GLU A 105 -2.74 -21.00 -13.61
C GLU A 105 -3.18 -19.71 -12.91
N ASP A 106 -3.56 -19.79 -11.65
CA ASP A 106 -3.85 -18.60 -10.85
C ASP A 106 -2.54 -17.94 -10.39
N GLY A 107 -2.50 -16.62 -10.44
CA GLY A 107 -1.33 -15.81 -10.13
C GLY A 107 -1.66 -14.57 -9.30
N ALA A 108 -0.64 -13.80 -8.93
CA ALA A 108 -0.83 -12.56 -8.20
C ALA A 108 -1.63 -11.55 -9.04
N LYS A 109 -2.60 -10.89 -8.41
CA LYS A 109 -3.51 -9.93 -9.03
C LYS A 109 -3.14 -8.51 -8.64
N TRP A 110 -3.45 -7.54 -9.48
CA TRP A 110 -3.39 -6.14 -9.10
C TRP A 110 -4.56 -5.81 -8.19
N GLN A 111 -4.33 -4.95 -7.20
CA GLN A 111 -5.38 -4.40 -6.36
C GLN A 111 -5.85 -3.07 -6.91
N LEU A 112 -7.16 -2.84 -6.87
CA LEU A 112 -7.81 -1.57 -7.14
C LEU A 112 -8.68 -1.19 -5.94
N THR A 113 -8.39 -0.04 -5.34
CA THR A 113 -9.23 0.55 -4.30
C THR A 113 -10.18 1.55 -4.93
N VAL A 114 -11.48 1.32 -4.73
CA VAL A 114 -12.54 2.26 -5.15
C VAL A 114 -13.12 2.91 -3.90
N TYR A 115 -13.14 4.23 -3.86
CA TYR A 115 -13.65 4.97 -2.70
C TYR A 115 -14.96 5.73 -3.02
N ASP A 116 -15.71 6.03 -1.95
CA ASP A 116 -16.96 6.78 -2.04
C ASP A 116 -16.68 8.21 -2.55
N PRO A 117 -17.37 8.70 -3.58
CA PRO A 117 -17.25 10.08 -4.06
C PRO A 117 -17.49 11.14 -2.96
N ALA A 118 -18.31 10.82 -1.96
CA ALA A 118 -18.57 11.70 -0.81
C ALA A 118 -17.40 11.75 0.20
N PHE A 119 -16.43 10.80 0.10
CA PHE A 119 -15.27 10.81 0.96
C PHE A 119 -14.39 12.03 0.71
N THR A 120 -14.11 12.79 1.76
CA THR A 120 -13.21 13.93 1.71
C THR A 120 -12.12 13.79 2.76
N THR A 121 -10.87 13.96 2.35
CA THR A 121 -9.77 14.07 3.31
C THR A 121 -9.88 15.39 4.06
N PRO A 122 -9.87 15.41 5.40
CA PRO A 122 -9.86 16.65 6.19
C PRO A 122 -8.73 17.59 5.73
N ALA A 123 -9.05 18.88 5.62
CA ALA A 123 -8.12 19.88 5.08
C ALA A 123 -6.72 19.86 5.75
N PRO A 124 -6.60 19.67 7.09
CA PRO A 124 -5.30 19.60 7.74
C PRO A 124 -4.42 18.42 7.30
N LEU A 125 -5.02 17.34 6.78
CA LEU A 125 -4.28 16.14 6.33
C LEU A 125 -3.91 16.21 4.84
N ARG A 126 -4.46 17.17 4.10
CA ARG A 126 -4.14 17.32 2.66
C ARG A 126 -2.76 17.97 2.50
N GLY A 127 -1.79 17.19 2.04
CA GLY A 127 -0.41 17.67 1.87
C GLY A 127 0.33 17.90 3.19
N GLY A 128 -0.24 17.50 4.32
CA GLY A 128 0.42 17.54 5.62
C GLY A 128 1.45 16.45 5.80
N VAL A 129 2.32 16.63 6.76
CA VAL A 129 3.29 15.62 7.21
C VAL A 129 2.79 15.02 8.52
N MET A 130 2.65 13.70 8.56
CA MET A 130 2.34 12.97 9.78
C MET A 130 3.64 12.48 10.41
N TYR A 131 3.90 12.86 11.65
CA TYR A 131 5.06 12.42 12.40
C TYR A 131 4.63 11.47 13.52
N GLN A 132 5.02 10.21 13.42
CA GLN A 132 4.75 9.21 14.45
C GLN A 132 5.86 9.24 15.51
N ILE A 133 5.46 9.41 16.76
CA ILE A 133 6.39 9.38 17.91
C ILE A 133 6.17 8.10 18.70
N PHE A 134 7.25 7.34 18.92
CA PHE A 134 7.31 6.28 19.91
C PHE A 134 7.83 6.87 21.22
N PRO A 135 6.97 7.15 22.22
CA PRO A 135 7.34 7.98 23.38
C PRO A 135 8.57 7.51 24.10
N ASP A 136 8.66 6.21 24.38
CA ASP A 136 9.78 5.59 25.13
C ASP A 136 11.14 5.90 24.50
N ARG A 137 11.22 5.95 23.18
CA ARG A 137 12.48 6.17 22.44
C ARG A 137 12.76 7.62 22.06
N PHE A 138 11.78 8.52 22.19
CA PHE A 138 11.91 9.86 21.62
C PHE A 138 12.70 10.82 22.52
N ALA A 139 12.20 11.10 23.71
CA ALA A 139 12.86 12.01 24.64
C ALA A 139 12.46 11.72 26.08
N GLU A 140 13.41 11.80 27.00
CA GLU A 140 13.19 11.67 28.43
C GLU A 140 13.02 13.07 29.04
N GLY A 141 11.86 13.30 29.68
CA GLY A 141 11.58 14.54 30.41
C GLY A 141 11.83 14.43 31.90
N HIS A 142 11.55 13.26 32.49
CA HIS A 142 11.83 13.00 33.89
C HIS A 142 13.07 12.13 34.03
N LYS A 143 14.12 12.65 34.61
CA LYS A 143 15.33 11.90 34.92
C LYS A 143 15.09 10.94 36.10
N ASN A 144 15.83 9.84 36.13
CA ASN A 144 15.81 8.86 37.21
C ASN A 144 14.47 8.21 37.52
N LYS A 145 13.70 7.89 36.49
CA LYS A 145 12.49 7.09 36.67
C LYS A 145 12.83 5.70 37.16
N LEU A 146 12.04 5.22 38.12
CA LEU A 146 12.03 3.81 38.46
C LEU A 146 11.56 3.02 37.25
N MET A 147 12.25 1.93 36.93
CA MET A 147 11.79 0.99 35.93
C MET A 147 10.42 0.43 36.34
N PRO A 148 9.37 0.64 35.55
CA PRO A 148 8.02 0.20 35.94
C PRO A 148 7.86 -1.32 35.91
N PHE A 149 8.80 -2.03 35.27
CA PHE A 149 8.70 -3.48 35.07
C PHE A 149 10.06 -4.13 35.36
N ALA A 150 10.03 -5.18 36.19
CA ALA A 150 11.25 -5.92 36.58
C ALA A 150 11.86 -6.73 35.42
N ASP A 151 11.09 -6.97 34.39
CA ASP A 151 11.43 -7.75 33.18
C ASP A 151 11.96 -6.89 32.03
N ARG A 152 12.22 -5.59 32.25
CA ARG A 152 12.70 -4.67 31.23
C ARG A 152 14.15 -4.27 31.45
N PHE A 153 14.87 -4.00 30.34
CA PHE A 153 16.25 -3.53 30.38
C PHE A 153 16.31 -2.05 30.07
N ALA A 154 16.81 -1.26 31.03
CA ALA A 154 17.06 0.16 30.79
C ALA A 154 18.21 0.33 29.79
N ARG A 155 17.98 1.04 28.72
CA ARG A 155 18.95 1.34 27.67
C ARG A 155 19.32 2.82 27.69
N PRO A 156 20.57 3.18 27.99
CA PRO A 156 21.02 4.58 27.95
C PRO A 156 21.22 5.06 26.49
N ASP A 157 21.50 4.14 25.59
CA ASP A 157 21.73 4.45 24.17
C ASP A 157 20.45 4.36 23.36
N LYS A 158 19.85 5.52 23.07
CA LYS A 158 18.62 5.62 22.28
C LYS A 158 18.83 5.33 20.79
N ASN A 159 20.06 5.39 20.29
CA ASN A 159 20.43 5.12 18.91
C ASN A 159 20.95 3.69 18.69
N GLY A 160 21.15 2.93 19.78
CA GLY A 160 21.62 1.56 19.72
C GLY A 160 20.58 0.60 19.14
N GLU A 161 21.05 -0.53 18.65
CA GLU A 161 20.17 -1.59 18.18
C GLU A 161 19.36 -2.18 19.35
N PRO A 162 18.06 -2.52 19.12
CA PRO A 162 17.25 -3.19 20.11
C PRO A 162 17.85 -4.55 20.50
N PHE A 163 17.72 -4.90 21.76
CA PHE A 163 18.08 -6.23 22.23
C PHE A 163 16.85 -7.13 22.17
N PHE A 164 16.93 -8.19 21.38
CA PHE A 164 15.86 -9.17 21.23
C PHE A 164 16.19 -10.45 21.97
N TRP A 165 15.32 -10.85 22.89
CA TRP A 165 15.41 -12.14 23.53
C TRP A 165 14.76 -13.22 22.69
N PRO A 166 15.38 -14.41 22.54
CA PRO A 166 14.70 -15.56 21.98
C PRO A 166 13.51 -15.93 22.88
N ASN A 167 12.34 -16.02 22.30
CA ASN A 167 11.18 -16.53 23.01
C ASN A 167 11.27 -18.05 23.09
N GLU A 168 11.06 -18.62 24.29
CA GLU A 168 11.03 -20.08 24.52
C GLU A 168 9.95 -20.79 23.68
N GLN A 169 8.91 -20.07 23.29
CA GLN A 169 7.81 -20.58 22.47
C GLN A 169 8.10 -20.61 20.95
N LYS A 170 9.31 -20.35 20.51
CA LYS A 170 9.79 -20.36 19.11
C LYS A 170 9.15 -19.34 18.13
N ASP A 171 8.17 -18.54 18.55
CA ASP A 171 7.36 -17.70 17.65
C ASP A 171 7.80 -16.24 17.59
N GLY A 172 8.96 -15.87 18.13
CA GLY A 172 9.43 -14.51 18.01
C GLY A 172 10.51 -14.09 19.00
N LEU A 173 11.02 -12.92 18.75
CA LEU A 173 11.95 -12.20 19.61
C LEU A 173 11.17 -11.16 20.41
N LEU A 174 11.24 -11.19 21.73
CA LEU A 174 10.66 -10.17 22.58
C LEU A 174 11.64 -9.03 22.75
N ASN A 175 11.22 -7.81 22.43
CA ASN A 175 11.98 -6.61 22.72
C ASN A 175 11.65 -6.14 24.13
N MET A 176 12.58 -6.32 25.05
CA MET A 176 12.47 -5.98 26.47
C MET A 176 13.17 -4.64 26.81
N ASP A 177 13.63 -3.92 25.82
CA ASP A 177 14.31 -2.64 25.99
C ASP A 177 13.37 -1.53 26.48
N TYR A 178 13.89 -0.70 27.38
CA TYR A 178 13.23 0.49 27.89
C TYR A 178 14.19 1.68 27.84
N TYR A 179 13.78 2.74 27.15
CA TYR A 179 14.63 3.92 26.90
C TYR A 179 14.25 5.13 27.77
N GLY A 180 13.16 5.04 28.51
CA GLY A 180 12.76 6.04 29.48
C GLY A 180 12.15 7.32 28.88
N GLY A 181 11.83 7.37 27.61
CA GLY A 181 11.14 8.50 27.03
C GLY A 181 9.72 8.66 27.59
N ASP A 182 9.19 9.89 27.63
CA ASP A 182 7.89 10.21 28.19
C ASP A 182 7.23 11.43 27.53
N PHE A 183 5.98 11.70 27.94
CA PHE A 183 5.21 12.83 27.39
C PHE A 183 5.83 14.20 27.74
N LEU A 184 6.48 14.34 28.89
CA LEU A 184 7.19 15.57 29.23
C LEU A 184 8.38 15.79 28.28
N GLY A 185 9.12 14.72 27.96
CA GLY A 185 10.20 14.77 26.98
C GLY A 185 9.69 15.15 25.59
N ILE A 186 8.52 14.61 25.17
CA ILE A 186 7.87 15.02 23.92
C ILE A 186 7.52 16.51 23.97
N GLN A 187 6.88 16.97 25.06
CA GLN A 187 6.50 18.37 25.25
C GLN A 187 7.70 19.31 25.14
N GLN A 188 8.82 18.97 25.76
CA GLN A 188 10.07 19.75 25.69
C GLN A 188 10.66 19.80 24.29
N LYS A 189 10.36 18.81 23.42
CA LYS A 189 10.80 18.72 22.02
C LYS A 189 9.83 19.30 21.01
N LEU A 190 8.66 19.82 21.44
CA LEU A 190 7.71 20.47 20.52
C LEU A 190 8.33 21.60 19.68
N PRO A 191 9.21 22.49 20.21
CA PRO A 191 9.86 23.52 19.40
C PRO A 191 10.73 22.92 18.28
N TYR A 192 11.40 21.80 18.54
CA TYR A 192 12.17 21.07 17.53
C TYR A 192 11.26 20.51 16.43
N LEU A 193 10.12 19.94 16.80
CA LEU A 193 9.16 19.41 15.82
C LEU A 193 8.50 20.53 15.00
N ALA A 194 8.24 21.68 15.61
CA ALA A 194 7.64 22.83 14.92
C ALA A 194 8.60 23.52 13.93
N GLY A 195 9.92 23.48 14.18
CA GLY A 195 10.92 24.14 13.37
C GLY A 195 11.09 23.55 11.95
N PRO A 196 11.46 22.27 11.80
CA PRO A 196 11.67 21.66 10.50
C PRO A 196 10.37 21.21 9.80
N VAL A 197 9.25 21.13 10.54
CA VAL A 197 8.00 20.53 10.04
C VAL A 197 6.83 21.47 10.34
N SER A 198 6.78 22.62 9.68
CA SER A 198 5.83 23.72 9.92
C SER A 198 4.33 23.36 9.84
N TYR A 199 3.95 22.13 9.50
CA TYR A 199 2.55 21.72 9.30
C TYR A 199 2.21 20.37 9.91
N THR A 200 2.81 20.00 11.06
CA THR A 200 2.54 18.73 11.71
C THR A 200 1.34 18.79 12.65
N HIS A 201 0.40 17.88 12.45
CA HIS A 201 -0.60 17.53 13.44
C HIS A 201 -0.10 16.33 14.27
N LEU A 202 0.17 16.56 15.57
CA LEU A 202 0.51 15.49 16.50
C LEU A 202 -0.78 14.79 16.94
N GLN A 203 -0.96 13.54 16.55
CA GLN A 203 -1.98 12.67 17.14
C GLN A 203 -1.31 11.74 18.15
N SER A 204 -1.70 11.83 19.41
CA SER A 204 -1.40 10.82 20.40
C SER A 204 -2.46 9.72 20.33
N THR A 205 -2.07 8.53 19.91
CA THR A 205 -2.92 7.34 20.09
C THR A 205 -2.71 6.84 21.52
N PRO A 206 -3.73 6.78 22.39
CA PRO A 206 -3.58 6.19 23.70
C PRO A 206 -3.23 4.70 23.52
N CYS A 207 -2.08 4.28 24.02
CA CYS A 207 -1.77 2.87 24.17
C CYS A 207 -2.82 2.25 25.08
N ARG A 208 -3.71 1.43 24.54
CA ARG A 208 -4.51 0.53 25.38
C ARG A 208 -3.53 -0.45 26.00
N ALA A 209 -3.44 -0.41 27.32
CA ALA A 209 -2.78 -1.48 28.06
C ALA A 209 -3.51 -2.78 27.74
N TRP A 210 -2.80 -3.75 27.23
CA TRP A 210 -3.30 -5.12 27.14
C TRP A 210 -3.40 -5.64 28.57
N GLN A 211 -4.61 -5.90 29.04
CA GLN A 211 -4.87 -6.70 30.23
C GLN A 211 -4.65 -8.17 29.93
#